data_9579c97efa12542fe37b76937b01ac67
#
_entry.id   9579c97efa12542fe37b76937b01ac67
#
_cell.length_a   1.000
_cell.length_b   1.000
_cell.length_c   1.000
_cell.angle_alpha   90.00
_cell.angle_beta   90.00
_cell.angle_gamma   90.00
#
_symmetry.space_group_name_H-M   'P 1'
#
loop_
_entity.id
_entity.type
_entity.pdbx_description
1 polymer ?
#
loop_
_entity_poly.entity_id
_entity_poly.type
_entity_poly.pdbx_seq_one_letter_code
_entity_poly.pdbx_strand_id
1 'polypeptide(L)'
;WKPSRWWRLTKQVGFKVQALLQLRTRLKEDVRQVLWGDDSESDAVIYSLYSDICARRHSEKELIDILSSLHVIGEQTETILDLQEQIPVNDPVEKIYINLATDTDPEYYLKFGRRCVPTLNTLQAALDLFQDGRLNVGRVLDVAKDMRENYGITKEEMESSVDNLVRRQILGEPTVQVILPELVGHGFLSRDFRPSVEPRKVEESRDGRIFRLEGVHEPWIPEGIDYFHEFR
;
A
#
# COMPACT_ATOMS: atom_id res chain seq x y z
N TRP A 1 -23.90 -6.12 10.89
CA TRP A 1 -22.79 -7.05 10.96
C TRP A 1 -23.30 -8.48 10.75
N LYS A 2 -22.88 -9.18 9.66
CA LYS A 2 -23.27 -10.58 9.43
C LYS A 2 -22.08 -11.49 9.76
N PRO A 3 -22.20 -12.42 10.72
CA PRO A 3 -21.13 -13.38 11.07
C PRO A 3 -20.61 -14.20 9.89
N SER A 4 -21.43 -14.39 8.84
CA SER A 4 -21.08 -15.15 7.64
C SER A 4 -20.02 -14.46 6.74
N ARG A 5 -19.77 -13.15 6.91
CA ARG A 5 -18.75 -12.41 6.16
C ARG A 5 -17.37 -12.65 6.75
N TRP A 6 -17.29 -12.77 8.07
CA TRP A 6 -16.07 -13.08 8.82
C TRP A 6 -15.44 -14.43 8.42
N TRP A 7 -16.24 -15.46 8.29
CA TRP A 7 -15.80 -16.81 7.90
C TRP A 7 -15.19 -16.88 6.50
N ARG A 8 -15.59 -16.00 5.60
CA ARG A 8 -15.01 -15.94 4.25
C ARG A 8 -13.66 -15.22 4.24
N LEU A 9 -13.51 -14.17 5.05
CA LEU A 9 -12.28 -13.37 5.13
C LEU A 9 -11.10 -14.19 5.71
N THR A 10 -11.34 -14.92 6.79
CA THR A 10 -10.29 -15.72 7.43
C THR A 10 -9.80 -16.89 6.57
N LYS A 11 -10.68 -17.53 5.80
CA LYS A 11 -10.27 -18.58 4.84
C LYS A 11 -9.36 -18.08 3.71
N GLN A 12 -9.41 -16.80 3.41
CA GLN A 12 -8.60 -16.21 2.34
C GLN A 12 -7.18 -15.91 2.77
N VAL A 13 -6.91 -15.66 4.07
CA VAL A 13 -5.57 -15.31 4.55
C VAL A 13 -4.57 -16.39 4.20
N GLY A 14 -4.79 -17.61 4.64
CA GLY A 14 -3.89 -18.72 4.37
C GLY A 14 -3.69 -18.96 2.88
N PHE A 15 -4.78 -18.92 2.09
CA PHE A 15 -4.70 -19.09 0.64
C PHE A 15 -3.88 -18.00 -0.04
N LYS A 16 -4.13 -16.72 0.28
CA LYS A 16 -3.41 -15.60 -0.33
C LYS A 16 -1.95 -15.57 0.09
N VAL A 17 -1.64 -15.81 1.38
CA VAL A 17 -0.25 -15.91 1.88
C VAL A 17 0.49 -17.04 1.17
N GLN A 18 -0.11 -18.23 1.10
CA GLN A 18 0.48 -19.38 0.39
C GLN A 18 0.73 -19.06 -1.09
N ALA A 19 -0.23 -18.45 -1.79
CA ALA A 19 -0.08 -18.07 -3.19
C ALA A 19 1.04 -17.07 -3.42
N LEU A 20 1.18 -16.07 -2.54
CA LEU A 20 2.27 -15.09 -2.57
C LEU A 20 3.63 -15.75 -2.35
N LEU A 21 3.74 -16.67 -1.39
CA LEU A 21 4.97 -17.44 -1.13
C LEU A 21 5.32 -18.35 -2.32
N GLN A 22 4.34 -19.05 -2.91
CA GLN A 22 4.55 -19.84 -4.14
C GLN A 22 5.01 -18.98 -5.31
N LEU A 23 4.47 -17.75 -5.46
CA LEU A 23 4.99 -16.82 -6.45
C LEU A 23 6.44 -16.43 -6.12
N ARG A 24 6.76 -16.16 -4.85
CA ARG A 24 8.10 -15.75 -4.40
C ARG A 24 9.16 -16.80 -4.71
N THR A 25 8.87 -18.10 -4.61
CA THR A 25 9.81 -19.17 -4.97
C THR A 25 10.25 -19.14 -6.45
N ARG A 26 9.46 -18.48 -7.31
CA ARG A 26 9.74 -18.38 -8.77
C ARG A 26 10.42 -17.08 -9.16
N LEU A 27 10.51 -16.11 -8.25
CA LEU A 27 11.10 -14.81 -8.50
C LEU A 27 12.57 -14.78 -8.06
N LYS A 28 13.38 -13.98 -8.75
CA LYS A 28 14.74 -13.72 -8.33
C LYS A 28 14.75 -12.96 -7.00
N GLU A 29 15.84 -13.11 -6.25
CA GLU A 29 15.98 -12.50 -4.93
C GLU A 29 15.85 -10.97 -4.94
N ASP A 30 16.37 -10.32 -5.99
CA ASP A 30 16.39 -8.87 -6.17
C ASP A 30 15.06 -8.27 -6.63
N VAL A 31 14.07 -9.11 -6.97
CA VAL A 31 12.74 -8.61 -7.40
C VAL A 31 12.01 -7.97 -6.23
N ARG A 32 11.67 -6.69 -6.40
CA ARG A 32 10.82 -5.92 -5.48
C ARG A 32 9.36 -6.00 -5.93
N GLN A 33 8.46 -6.08 -4.95
CA GLN A 33 7.04 -6.29 -5.19
C GLN A 33 6.24 -5.07 -4.71
N VAL A 34 5.34 -4.61 -5.56
CA VAL A 34 4.29 -3.66 -5.21
C VAL A 34 2.98 -4.43 -5.22
N LEU A 35 2.31 -4.47 -4.08
CA LEU A 35 1.10 -5.27 -3.88
C LEU A 35 -0.12 -4.35 -3.91
N TRP A 36 -1.21 -4.85 -4.47
CA TRP A 36 -2.46 -4.13 -4.65
C TRP A 36 -3.61 -4.92 -4.08
N GLY A 37 -4.40 -4.28 -3.26
CA GLY A 37 -5.55 -4.88 -2.62
C GLY A 37 -6.67 -3.87 -2.40
N ASP A 38 -7.70 -4.30 -1.71
CA ASP A 38 -8.81 -3.46 -1.29
C ASP A 38 -9.10 -3.61 0.21
N ASP A 39 -9.98 -2.76 0.71
CA ASP A 39 -10.37 -2.74 2.13
C ASP A 39 -11.47 -3.77 2.48
N SER A 40 -11.92 -4.57 1.50
CA SER A 40 -12.98 -5.55 1.73
C SER A 40 -12.46 -6.90 2.23
N GLU A 41 -11.16 -7.21 2.02
CA GLU A 41 -10.60 -8.55 2.18
C GLU A 41 -9.34 -8.64 3.08
N SER A 42 -9.10 -7.70 3.96
CA SER A 42 -7.93 -7.71 4.89
C SER A 42 -6.56 -7.74 4.18
N ASP A 43 -6.47 -7.24 2.96
CA ASP A 43 -5.26 -7.31 2.14
C ASP A 43 -4.06 -6.63 2.80
N ALA A 44 -4.25 -5.54 3.55
CA ALA A 44 -3.17 -4.88 4.28
C ALA A 44 -2.50 -5.82 5.29
N VAL A 45 -3.30 -6.63 6.01
CA VAL A 45 -2.81 -7.62 6.96
C VAL A 45 -2.08 -8.76 6.23
N ILE A 46 -2.68 -9.28 5.17
CA ILE A 46 -2.13 -10.39 4.38
C ILE A 46 -0.78 -10.02 3.78
N TYR A 47 -0.68 -8.83 3.19
CA TYR A 47 0.55 -8.37 2.55
C TYR A 47 1.64 -8.02 3.56
N SER A 48 1.26 -7.49 4.72
CA SER A 48 2.20 -7.25 5.81
C SER A 48 2.72 -8.56 6.40
N LEU A 49 1.84 -9.54 6.65
CA LEU A 49 2.22 -10.86 7.13
C LEU A 49 3.12 -11.59 6.11
N TYR A 50 2.79 -11.53 4.82
CA TYR A 50 3.66 -12.06 3.77
C TYR A 50 5.08 -11.46 3.82
N SER A 51 5.17 -10.14 3.98
CA SER A 51 6.44 -9.45 4.14
C SER A 51 7.20 -9.94 5.38
N ASP A 52 6.50 -10.06 6.51
CA ASP A 52 7.10 -10.50 7.79
C ASP A 52 7.60 -11.95 7.70
N ILE A 53 6.87 -12.83 7.01
CA ILE A 53 7.29 -14.20 6.72
C ILE A 53 8.54 -14.21 5.86
N CYS A 54 8.59 -13.42 4.78
CA CYS A 54 9.77 -13.35 3.90
C CYS A 54 11.00 -12.83 4.64
N ALA A 55 10.83 -11.82 5.49
CA ALA A 55 11.90 -11.20 6.27
C ALA A 55 12.27 -11.96 7.55
N ARG A 56 11.57 -13.04 7.89
CA ARG A 56 11.75 -13.81 9.13
C ARG A 56 11.62 -12.95 10.40
N ARG A 57 10.62 -12.04 10.44
CA ARG A 57 10.41 -11.15 11.60
C ARG A 57 9.81 -11.86 12.81
N HIS A 58 9.23 -13.05 12.61
CA HIS A 58 8.67 -13.88 13.66
C HIS A 58 9.44 -15.21 13.79
N SER A 59 9.55 -15.71 15.01
CA SER A 59 9.96 -17.10 15.22
C SER A 59 8.89 -18.05 14.65
N GLU A 60 9.29 -19.29 14.36
CA GLU A 60 8.35 -20.32 13.85
C GLU A 60 7.12 -20.48 14.77
N LYS A 61 7.35 -20.51 16.09
CA LYS A 61 6.27 -20.62 17.08
C LYS A 61 5.31 -19.43 16.99
N GLU A 62 5.83 -18.20 16.98
CA GLU A 62 5.01 -16.99 16.84
C GLU A 62 4.22 -16.98 15.53
N LEU A 63 4.86 -17.41 14.43
CA LEU A 63 4.18 -17.50 13.14
C LEU A 63 3.03 -18.51 13.16
N ILE A 64 3.21 -19.67 13.78
CA ILE A 64 2.15 -20.67 13.98
C ILE A 64 1.00 -20.08 14.81
N ASP A 65 1.30 -19.38 15.89
CA ASP A 65 0.30 -18.74 16.75
C ASP A 65 -0.48 -17.65 15.97
N ILE A 66 0.22 -16.83 15.17
CA ILE A 66 -0.41 -15.82 14.29
C ILE A 66 -1.32 -16.51 13.25
N LEU A 67 -0.83 -17.49 12.51
CA LEU A 67 -1.60 -18.21 11.50
C LEU A 67 -2.84 -18.88 12.11
N SER A 68 -2.70 -19.45 13.29
CA SER A 68 -3.82 -20.05 14.04
C SER A 68 -4.87 -19.00 14.44
N SER A 69 -4.45 -17.81 14.89
CA SER A 69 -5.36 -16.71 15.22
C SER A 69 -6.13 -16.20 14.01
N LEU A 70 -5.54 -16.30 12.82
CA LEU A 70 -6.13 -15.98 11.53
C LEU A 70 -6.92 -17.14 10.91
N HIS A 71 -7.15 -18.20 11.67
CA HIS A 71 -7.91 -19.40 11.29
C HIS A 71 -7.33 -20.15 10.08
N VAL A 72 -6.01 -20.08 9.89
CA VAL A 72 -5.30 -20.92 8.92
C VAL A 72 -5.25 -22.35 9.45
N ILE A 73 -5.69 -23.31 8.66
CA ILE A 73 -5.73 -24.74 9.06
C ILE A 73 -4.33 -25.34 9.07
N GLY A 74 -4.13 -26.42 9.88
CA GLY A 74 -2.81 -27.02 10.14
C GLY A 74 -2.02 -27.41 8.87
N GLU A 75 -2.65 -28.12 7.91
CA GLU A 75 -2.02 -28.52 6.64
C GLU A 75 -1.53 -27.28 5.83
N GLN A 76 -2.29 -26.20 5.86
CA GLN A 76 -1.91 -24.97 5.18
C GLN A 76 -0.80 -24.23 5.92
N THR A 77 -0.79 -24.31 7.26
CA THR A 77 0.30 -23.78 8.09
C THR A 77 1.61 -24.49 7.76
N GLU A 78 1.62 -25.84 7.70
CA GLU A 78 2.78 -26.63 7.31
C GLU A 78 3.27 -26.23 5.91
N THR A 79 2.38 -26.08 4.94
CA THR A 79 2.73 -25.63 3.58
C THR A 79 3.37 -24.21 3.59
N ILE A 80 2.87 -23.29 4.41
CA ILE A 80 3.44 -21.94 4.52
C ILE A 80 4.85 -21.99 5.12
N LEU A 81 5.09 -22.82 6.15
CA LEU A 81 6.40 -22.99 6.75
C LEU A 81 7.39 -23.60 5.76
N ASP A 82 6.98 -24.66 5.04
CA ASP A 82 7.81 -25.28 3.99
C ASP A 82 8.18 -24.30 2.88
N LEU A 83 7.24 -23.47 2.45
CA LEU A 83 7.48 -22.41 1.44
C LEU A 83 8.38 -21.32 1.98
N GLN A 84 8.26 -20.99 3.25
CA GLN A 84 9.13 -20.03 3.90
C GLN A 84 10.59 -20.47 3.84
N GLU A 85 10.88 -21.74 4.05
CA GLU A 85 12.26 -22.29 3.96
C GLU A 85 12.84 -22.22 2.54
N GLN A 86 11.98 -22.26 1.51
CA GLN A 86 12.39 -22.29 0.09
C GLN A 86 12.68 -20.91 -0.49
N ILE A 87 12.37 -19.81 0.21
CA ILE A 87 12.54 -18.45 -0.27
C ILE A 87 13.73 -17.75 0.40
N PRO A 88 14.39 -16.78 -0.27
CA PRO A 88 15.43 -15.95 0.34
C PRO A 88 14.95 -15.19 1.57
N VAL A 89 15.86 -15.01 2.54
CA VAL A 89 15.59 -14.20 3.74
C VAL A 89 15.78 -12.72 3.40
N ASN A 90 14.74 -12.10 2.90
CA ASN A 90 14.69 -10.64 2.65
C ASN A 90 13.24 -10.16 2.62
N ASP A 91 13.03 -8.86 2.77
CA ASP A 91 11.71 -8.26 2.55
C ASP A 91 11.56 -7.84 1.07
N PRO A 92 10.75 -8.56 0.27
CA PRO A 92 10.54 -8.19 -1.12
C PRO A 92 9.52 -7.08 -1.29
N VAL A 93 8.69 -6.78 -0.26
CA VAL A 93 7.57 -5.86 -0.36
C VAL A 93 8.07 -4.42 -0.25
N GLU A 94 7.94 -3.68 -1.33
CA GLU A 94 8.32 -2.28 -1.38
C GLU A 94 7.17 -1.36 -1.02
N LYS A 95 6.00 -1.60 -1.60
CA LYS A 95 4.76 -0.86 -1.31
C LYS A 95 3.53 -1.75 -1.34
N ILE A 96 2.54 -1.31 -0.60
CA ILE A 96 1.21 -1.92 -0.52
C ILE A 96 0.19 -0.82 -0.79
N TYR A 97 -0.59 -0.93 -1.86
CA TYR A 97 -1.72 -0.06 -2.13
C TYR A 97 -3.02 -0.75 -1.73
N ILE A 98 -3.84 -0.04 -0.96
CA ILE A 98 -5.17 -0.51 -0.57
C ILE A 98 -6.20 0.46 -1.13
N ASN A 99 -7.00 -0.03 -2.09
CA ASN A 99 -8.11 0.75 -2.62
C ASN A 99 -9.26 0.77 -1.60
N LEU A 100 -9.62 1.98 -1.16
CA LEU A 100 -10.62 2.18 -0.12
C LEU A 100 -12.02 2.34 -0.71
N ALA A 101 -13.01 1.80 0.00
CA ALA A 101 -14.40 2.23 -0.15
C ALA A 101 -14.56 3.68 0.35
N THR A 102 -15.60 4.35 -0.13
CA THR A 102 -15.80 5.80 0.09
C THR A 102 -15.88 6.22 1.56
N ASP A 103 -16.31 5.31 2.43
CA ASP A 103 -16.55 5.52 3.86
C ASP A 103 -15.45 4.97 4.77
N THR A 104 -14.37 4.42 4.20
CA THR A 104 -13.25 3.87 4.99
C THR A 104 -12.27 4.98 5.35
N ASP A 105 -11.89 5.07 6.64
CA ASP A 105 -10.89 6.00 7.13
C ASP A 105 -9.47 5.57 6.73
N PRO A 106 -8.74 6.37 5.94
CA PRO A 106 -7.36 6.07 5.58
C PRO A 106 -6.40 5.98 6.77
N GLU A 107 -6.67 6.67 7.89
CA GLU A 107 -5.79 6.68 9.07
C GLU A 107 -5.71 5.30 9.74
N TYR A 108 -6.71 4.45 9.54
CA TYR A 108 -6.68 3.06 10.01
C TYR A 108 -5.43 2.31 9.53
N TYR A 109 -4.88 2.66 8.38
CA TYR A 109 -3.76 1.96 7.74
C TYR A 109 -2.38 2.42 8.22
N LEU A 110 -2.27 3.48 9.02
CA LEU A 110 -0.99 3.99 9.55
C LEU A 110 -0.23 2.92 10.34
N LYS A 111 -0.93 2.04 11.04
CA LYS A 111 -0.37 0.92 11.79
C LYS A 111 0.41 -0.11 10.95
N PHE A 112 0.17 -0.15 9.64
CA PHE A 112 0.91 -1.00 8.70
C PHE A 112 2.19 -0.33 8.16
N GLY A 113 2.49 0.88 8.65
CA GLY A 113 3.64 1.68 8.24
C GLY A 113 3.42 2.44 6.94
N ARG A 114 4.33 3.37 6.66
CA ARG A 114 4.21 4.32 5.54
C ARG A 114 4.21 3.67 4.16
N ARG A 115 4.74 2.47 4.02
CA ARG A 115 4.70 1.71 2.76
C ARG A 115 3.30 1.20 2.41
N CYS A 116 2.39 1.12 3.38
CA CYS A 116 0.99 0.81 3.15
C CYS A 116 0.24 2.11 2.86
N VAL A 117 -0.13 2.30 1.59
CA VAL A 117 -0.73 3.53 1.07
C VAL A 117 -2.20 3.27 0.74
N PRO A 118 -3.13 3.64 1.63
CA PRO A 118 -4.54 3.61 1.31
C PRO A 118 -4.88 4.69 0.28
N THR A 119 -5.60 4.30 -0.78
CA THR A 119 -5.95 5.17 -1.91
C THR A 119 -7.44 5.14 -2.20
N LEU A 120 -8.02 6.29 -2.50
CA LEU A 120 -9.43 6.42 -2.88
C LEU A 120 -9.66 6.16 -4.37
N ASN A 121 -8.59 6.21 -5.17
CA ASN A 121 -8.64 5.96 -6.61
C ASN A 121 -7.23 5.75 -7.20
N THR A 122 -7.19 5.35 -8.47
CA THR A 122 -5.96 5.03 -9.19
C THR A 122 -5.04 6.25 -9.39
N LEU A 123 -5.59 7.48 -9.48
CA LEU A 123 -4.76 8.69 -9.60
C LEU A 123 -3.87 8.86 -8.37
N GLN A 124 -4.39 8.60 -7.18
CA GLN A 124 -3.58 8.68 -5.95
C GLN A 124 -2.40 7.72 -5.98
N ALA A 125 -2.60 6.48 -6.40
CA ALA A 125 -1.52 5.52 -6.53
C ALA A 125 -0.50 5.93 -7.62
N ALA A 126 -0.99 6.47 -8.77
CA ALA A 126 -0.11 6.95 -9.84
C ALA A 126 0.76 8.13 -9.40
N LEU A 127 0.22 9.06 -8.59
CA LEU A 127 0.97 10.18 -8.03
C LEU A 127 2.06 9.74 -7.06
N ASP A 128 1.76 8.76 -6.21
CA ASP A 128 2.74 8.21 -5.28
C ASP A 128 3.83 7.41 -6.02
N LEU A 129 3.48 6.62 -7.05
CA LEU A 129 4.45 5.94 -7.92
C LEU A 129 5.31 6.93 -8.72
N PHE A 130 4.75 8.08 -9.11
CA PHE A 130 5.53 9.15 -9.73
C PHE A 130 6.56 9.74 -8.75
N GLN A 131 6.17 9.98 -7.51
CA GLN A 131 7.08 10.43 -6.46
C GLN A 131 8.25 9.45 -6.25
N ASP A 132 7.99 8.15 -6.34
CA ASP A 132 9.02 7.12 -6.24
C ASP A 132 9.87 6.95 -7.54
N GLY A 133 9.63 7.78 -8.55
CA GLY A 133 10.33 7.69 -9.83
C GLY A 133 9.98 6.46 -10.68
N ARG A 134 8.90 5.75 -10.36
CA ARG A 134 8.44 4.56 -11.08
C ARG A 134 7.54 4.88 -12.26
N LEU A 135 6.87 6.03 -12.22
CA LEU A 135 6.13 6.60 -13.33
C LEU A 135 6.75 7.93 -13.74
N ASN A 136 6.62 8.28 -15.00
CA ASN A 136 6.89 9.64 -15.47
C ASN A 136 5.59 10.46 -15.54
N VAL A 137 5.72 11.78 -15.70
CA VAL A 137 4.60 12.72 -15.81
C VAL A 137 3.57 12.27 -16.85
N GLY A 138 4.02 11.86 -18.04
CA GLY A 138 3.12 11.43 -19.11
C GLY A 138 2.22 10.26 -18.69
N ARG A 139 2.73 9.31 -17.91
CA ARG A 139 1.92 8.18 -17.42
C ARG A 139 0.91 8.60 -16.35
N VAL A 140 1.23 9.58 -15.51
CA VAL A 140 0.25 10.15 -14.58
C VAL A 140 -0.88 10.85 -15.36
N LEU A 141 -0.54 11.60 -16.41
CA LEU A 141 -1.53 12.24 -17.29
C LEU A 141 -2.40 11.22 -18.03
N ASP A 142 -1.81 10.09 -18.49
CA ASP A 142 -2.56 8.98 -19.09
C ASP A 142 -3.59 8.41 -18.11
N VAL A 143 -3.22 8.19 -16.85
CA VAL A 143 -4.13 7.73 -15.79
C VAL A 143 -5.23 8.76 -15.51
N ALA A 144 -4.88 10.03 -15.35
CA ALA A 144 -5.86 11.09 -15.13
C ALA A 144 -6.86 11.19 -16.30
N LYS A 145 -6.38 11.05 -17.55
CA LYS A 145 -7.22 11.03 -18.74
C LYS A 145 -8.16 9.83 -18.74
N ASP A 146 -7.65 8.63 -18.47
CA ASP A 146 -8.44 7.40 -18.43
C ASP A 146 -9.55 7.50 -17.37
N MET A 147 -9.21 7.99 -16.19
CA MET A 147 -10.17 8.17 -15.10
C MET A 147 -11.29 9.16 -15.48
N ARG A 148 -10.96 10.25 -16.18
CA ARG A 148 -11.97 11.20 -16.64
C ARG A 148 -12.85 10.63 -17.76
N GLU A 149 -12.25 9.99 -18.77
CA GLU A 149 -12.94 9.57 -19.98
C GLU A 149 -13.73 8.26 -19.81
N ASN A 150 -13.17 7.30 -19.04
CA ASN A 150 -13.75 5.98 -18.89
C ASN A 150 -14.47 5.76 -17.57
N TYR A 151 -14.11 6.51 -16.52
CA TYR A 151 -14.72 6.37 -15.19
C TYR A 151 -15.52 7.61 -14.76
N GLY A 152 -15.54 8.68 -15.57
CA GLY A 152 -16.34 9.87 -15.31
C GLY A 152 -15.91 10.69 -14.09
N ILE A 153 -14.66 10.51 -13.64
CA ILE A 153 -14.11 11.27 -12.50
C ILE A 153 -14.07 12.75 -12.85
N THR A 154 -14.69 13.56 -12.03
CA THR A 154 -14.79 15.01 -12.21
C THR A 154 -13.46 15.69 -11.85
N LYS A 155 -13.35 16.96 -12.25
CA LYS A 155 -12.20 17.79 -11.88
C LYS A 155 -12.11 17.99 -10.37
N GLU A 156 -13.23 18.23 -9.72
CA GLU A 156 -13.35 18.41 -8.28
C GLU A 156 -12.94 17.16 -7.50
N GLU A 157 -13.26 15.96 -8.01
CA GLU A 157 -12.81 14.70 -7.43
C GLU A 157 -11.31 14.48 -7.60
N MET A 158 -10.74 14.91 -8.73
CA MET A 158 -9.28 14.89 -8.94
C MET A 158 -8.57 15.86 -7.99
N GLU A 159 -9.09 17.07 -7.82
CA GLU A 159 -8.59 18.06 -6.87
C GLU A 159 -8.64 17.54 -5.44
N SER A 160 -9.76 16.95 -5.03
CA SER A 160 -9.91 16.29 -3.74
C SER A 160 -8.91 15.16 -3.54
N SER A 161 -8.62 14.39 -4.61
CA SER A 161 -7.66 13.28 -4.57
C SER A 161 -6.24 13.78 -4.32
N VAL A 162 -5.83 14.85 -5.01
CA VAL A 162 -4.50 15.46 -4.81
C VAL A 162 -4.40 16.08 -3.41
N ASP A 163 -5.41 16.88 -3.02
CA ASP A 163 -5.46 17.53 -1.70
C ASP A 163 -5.39 16.51 -0.56
N ASN A 164 -6.11 15.40 -0.69
CA ASN A 164 -6.09 14.33 0.30
C ASN A 164 -4.69 13.73 0.49
N LEU A 165 -3.93 13.47 -0.59
CA LEU A 165 -2.57 12.95 -0.50
C LEU A 165 -1.60 13.96 0.15
N VAL A 166 -1.77 15.25 -0.15
CA VAL A 166 -0.95 16.31 0.47
C VAL A 166 -1.26 16.43 1.96
N ARG A 167 -2.54 16.46 2.36
CA ARG A 167 -2.94 16.51 3.78
C ARG A 167 -2.46 15.31 4.57
N ARG A 168 -2.48 14.12 3.98
CA ARG A 168 -1.98 12.88 4.59
C ARG A 168 -0.46 12.75 4.52
N GLN A 169 0.23 13.77 4.02
CA GLN A 169 1.69 13.81 3.92
C GLN A 169 2.30 12.67 3.07
N ILE A 170 1.54 12.18 2.10
CA ILE A 170 2.02 11.15 1.16
C ILE A 170 2.82 11.81 0.04
N LEU A 171 2.37 12.98 -0.46
CA LEU A 171 3.10 13.73 -1.47
C LEU A 171 3.96 14.82 -0.83
N GLY A 172 5.23 14.84 -1.21
CA GLY A 172 6.19 15.89 -0.83
C GLY A 172 6.22 17.06 -1.79
N GLU A 173 6.80 18.17 -1.33
CA GLU A 173 6.90 19.43 -2.07
C GLU A 173 7.47 19.27 -3.49
N PRO A 174 8.60 18.55 -3.75
CA PRO A 174 9.16 18.42 -5.09
C PRO A 174 8.20 17.76 -6.07
N THR A 175 7.46 16.74 -5.63
CA THR A 175 6.45 16.05 -6.43
C THR A 175 5.32 16.99 -6.81
N VAL A 176 4.80 17.72 -5.83
CA VAL A 176 3.69 18.67 -6.01
C VAL A 176 4.11 19.79 -6.97
N GLN A 177 5.33 20.35 -6.82
CA GLN A 177 5.85 21.41 -7.68
C GLN A 177 5.94 21.01 -9.16
N VAL A 178 6.23 19.73 -9.44
CA VAL A 178 6.34 19.23 -10.81
C VAL A 178 4.97 18.84 -11.37
N ILE A 179 4.15 18.11 -10.60
CA ILE A 179 2.95 17.47 -11.17
C ILE A 179 1.74 18.40 -11.26
N LEU A 180 1.57 19.37 -10.33
CA LEU A 180 0.41 20.26 -10.36
C LEU A 180 0.34 21.12 -11.63
N PRO A 181 1.43 21.80 -12.09
CA PRO A 181 1.38 22.56 -13.34
C PRO A 181 0.98 21.72 -14.54
N GLU A 182 1.41 20.46 -14.58
CA GLU A 182 1.07 19.55 -15.67
C GLU A 182 -0.41 19.15 -15.64
N LEU A 183 -0.93 18.77 -14.50
CA LEU A 183 -2.37 18.44 -14.34
C LEU A 183 -3.27 19.65 -14.65
N VAL A 184 -2.88 20.85 -14.22
CA VAL A 184 -3.58 22.10 -14.55
C VAL A 184 -3.48 22.41 -16.03
N GLY A 185 -2.29 22.29 -16.63
CA GLY A 185 -2.04 22.56 -18.06
C GLY A 185 -2.88 21.68 -18.99
N HIS A 186 -3.12 20.42 -18.58
CA HIS A 186 -3.98 19.47 -19.31
C HIS A 186 -5.47 19.54 -18.90
N GLY A 187 -5.84 20.46 -18.03
CA GLY A 187 -7.23 20.71 -17.64
C GLY A 187 -7.84 19.64 -16.70
N PHE A 188 -7.00 18.84 -16.06
CA PHE A 188 -7.44 17.87 -15.03
C PHE A 188 -7.72 18.55 -13.70
N LEU A 189 -7.06 19.66 -13.40
CA LEU A 189 -7.30 20.51 -12.24
C LEU A 189 -7.64 21.93 -12.68
N SER A 190 -8.29 22.71 -11.82
CA SER A 190 -8.59 24.12 -12.05
C SER A 190 -7.31 24.97 -12.00
N ARG A 191 -7.30 26.10 -12.72
CA ARG A 191 -6.13 26.99 -12.79
C ARG A 191 -5.75 27.61 -11.44
N ASP A 192 -6.72 27.76 -10.58
CA ASP A 192 -6.62 28.33 -9.23
C ASP A 192 -6.52 27.25 -8.14
N PHE A 193 -6.54 25.99 -8.51
CA PHE A 193 -6.39 24.91 -7.53
C PHE A 193 -5.08 25.03 -6.75
N ARG A 194 -5.19 24.93 -5.44
CA ARG A 194 -4.07 24.82 -4.49
C ARG A 194 -4.44 23.80 -3.43
N PRO A 195 -3.52 22.93 -3.01
CA PRO A 195 -3.74 22.08 -1.85
C PRO A 195 -4.12 22.93 -0.61
N SER A 196 -5.00 22.39 0.22
CA SER A 196 -5.50 23.07 1.41
C SER A 196 -4.45 23.26 2.51
N VAL A 197 -3.36 22.50 2.43
CA VAL A 197 -2.18 22.62 3.29
C VAL A 197 -0.92 22.68 2.45
N GLU A 198 0.15 23.28 2.99
CA GLU A 198 1.45 23.27 2.34
C GLU A 198 2.02 21.83 2.29
N PRO A 199 2.54 21.40 1.14
CA PRO A 199 3.23 20.12 1.03
C PRO A 199 4.43 20.05 1.97
N ARG A 200 4.67 18.89 2.56
CA ARG A 200 5.83 18.69 3.43
C ARG A 200 7.14 18.75 2.66
N LYS A 201 8.16 19.35 3.30
CA LYS A 201 9.51 19.27 2.82
C LYS A 201 10.01 17.84 2.86
N VAL A 202 10.90 17.53 1.95
CA VAL A 202 11.48 16.20 1.81
C VAL A 202 12.94 16.26 2.28
N GLU A 203 13.30 15.38 3.21
CA GLU A 203 14.70 15.09 3.48
C GLU A 203 15.24 14.18 2.38
N GLU A 204 16.33 14.56 1.72
CA GLU A 204 17.01 13.68 0.77
C GLU A 204 17.48 12.41 1.49
N SER A 205 16.92 11.29 1.11
CA SER A 205 17.41 9.98 1.55
C SER A 205 18.79 9.75 0.94
N ARG A 206 19.78 9.37 1.74
CA ARG A 206 21.14 9.02 1.27
C ARG A 206 21.17 7.93 0.19
N ASP A 207 20.10 7.15 0.07
CA ASP A 207 19.98 6.04 -0.90
C ASP A 207 19.22 6.42 -2.18
N GLY A 208 18.72 7.66 -2.32
CA GLY A 208 18.08 8.16 -3.56
C GLY A 208 16.77 7.45 -3.98
N ARG A 209 16.20 6.59 -3.14
CA ARG A 209 15.06 5.73 -3.51
C ARG A 209 13.77 6.00 -2.75
N ILE A 210 13.84 6.64 -1.58
CA ILE A 210 12.66 6.88 -0.73
C ILE A 210 12.77 8.28 -0.18
N PHE A 211 11.83 9.13 -0.58
CA PHE A 211 11.70 10.45 0.03
C PHE A 211 11.15 10.30 1.44
N ARG A 212 11.93 10.74 2.43
CA ARG A 212 11.48 10.82 3.80
C ARG A 212 10.81 12.18 3.99
N LEU A 213 9.51 12.18 4.30
CA LEU A 213 8.79 13.42 4.57
C LEU A 213 9.17 13.95 5.96
N GLU A 214 9.57 15.20 6.04
CA GLU A 214 9.91 15.86 7.31
C GLU A 214 8.68 15.89 8.25
N GLY A 215 8.90 15.53 9.51
CA GLY A 215 7.85 15.54 10.54
C GLY A 215 6.84 14.40 10.44
N VAL A 216 7.11 13.37 9.64
CA VAL A 216 6.33 12.13 9.64
C VAL A 216 6.92 11.19 10.69
N HIS A 217 6.08 10.76 11.63
CA HIS A 217 6.50 9.94 12.78
C HIS A 217 6.36 8.45 12.54
N GLU A 218 5.44 8.03 11.65
CA GLU A 218 5.23 6.61 11.37
C GLU A 218 6.41 6.03 10.58
N PRO A 219 6.94 4.87 11.02
CA PRO A 219 8.03 4.23 10.30
C PRO A 219 7.58 3.69 8.94
N TRP A 220 8.53 3.50 8.03
CA TRP A 220 8.26 2.87 6.73
C TRP A 220 7.70 1.46 6.89
N ILE A 221 8.32 0.67 7.79
CA ILE A 221 7.87 -0.64 8.23
C ILE A 221 7.72 -0.54 9.75
N PRO A 222 6.58 -0.91 10.35
CA PRO A 222 6.42 -0.88 11.80
C PRO A 222 7.33 -1.93 12.47
N GLU A 223 7.72 -1.68 13.71
CA GLU A 223 8.50 -2.66 14.50
C GLU A 223 7.74 -3.95 14.77
N GLY A 224 6.40 -3.88 14.84
CA GLY A 224 5.52 -5.02 14.96
C GLY A 224 4.09 -4.67 14.56
N ILE A 225 3.36 -5.65 14.08
CA ILE A 225 1.93 -5.56 13.80
C ILE A 225 1.22 -6.55 14.71
N ASP A 226 0.18 -6.07 15.41
CA ASP A 226 -0.64 -6.93 16.28
C ASP A 226 -1.65 -7.75 15.46
N TYR A 227 -1.18 -8.83 14.87
CA TYR A 227 -2.02 -9.72 14.06
C TYR A 227 -3.15 -10.40 14.86
N PHE A 228 -3.07 -10.42 16.17
CA PHE A 228 -4.11 -11.07 17.01
C PHE A 228 -5.36 -10.20 17.18
N HIS A 229 -5.22 -8.87 17.07
CA HIS A 229 -6.32 -7.93 17.27
C HIS A 229 -6.77 -7.20 16.01
N GLU A 230 -6.01 -7.31 14.91
CA GLU A 230 -6.26 -6.56 13.69
C GLU A 230 -7.47 -7.06 12.85
N PHE A 231 -8.01 -8.21 13.20
CA PHE A 231 -9.18 -8.80 12.54
C PHE A 231 -10.50 -8.57 13.30
N ARG A 232 -10.57 -7.62 14.19
CA ARG A 232 -11.80 -7.33 14.96
C ARG A 232 -12.64 -6.22 14.33
#